data_f5e1c0cfdcd0386047221c12b7394b77
#
_entry.id   f5e1c0cfdcd0386047221c12b7394b77
#
_cell.length_a   1.000
_cell.length_b   1.000
_cell.length_c   1.000
_cell.angle_alpha   90.00
_cell.angle_beta   90.00
_cell.angle_gamma   90.00
#
_symmetry.space_group_name_H-M   'P 1'
#
loop_
_entity.id
_entity.type
_entity.pdbx_description
1 polymer ?
#
loop_
_entity_poly.entity_id
_entity_poly.type
_entity_poly.pdbx_seq_one_letter_code
_entity_poly.pdbx_strand_id
1 'polypeptide(L)'
;MIYEWREYYVYPGRMEALNERFSKITLKYFEKHGINVVGFWTAVVGTTNVLYYMLAYEDLAHRDRVWNAFSTDPGWVKARTETEHRAGGPLTERIVNMILKPTDYSPMK
;
A
#
# COMPACT_ATOMS: atom_id res chain seq x y z
N MET A 1 11.00 -14.74 -5.64
CA MET A 1 10.32 -13.51 -5.15
C MET A 1 9.53 -12.86 -6.26
N ILE A 2 8.40 -12.27 -5.91
CA ILE A 2 7.63 -11.36 -6.77
C ILE A 2 7.43 -10.06 -6.01
N TYR A 3 7.12 -9.01 -6.74
CA TYR A 3 6.94 -7.68 -6.17
C TYR A 3 5.62 -7.11 -6.63
N GLU A 4 4.94 -6.39 -5.75
CA GLU A 4 3.71 -5.69 -6.10
C GLU A 4 3.99 -4.19 -6.07
N TRP A 5 3.87 -3.56 -7.24
CA TRP A 5 3.90 -2.12 -7.40
C TRP A 5 2.48 -1.60 -7.26
N ARG A 6 2.29 -0.59 -6.41
CA ARG A 6 0.97 -0.01 -6.15
C ARG A 6 1.05 1.51 -6.29
N GLU A 7 0.04 2.08 -6.94
CA GLU A 7 -0.10 3.53 -7.13
C GLU A 7 -1.44 3.94 -6.56
N TYR A 8 -1.40 4.82 -5.55
CA TYR A 8 -2.60 5.38 -4.96
C TYR A 8 -2.79 6.79 -5.49
N TYR A 9 -3.85 6.98 -6.27
CA TYR A 9 -4.25 8.29 -6.77
C TYR A 9 -5.16 8.92 -5.72
N VAL A 10 -4.65 9.96 -5.06
CA VAL A 10 -5.21 10.53 -3.84
C VAL A 10 -6.06 11.74 -4.18
N TYR A 11 -7.19 11.89 -3.52
CA TYR A 11 -8.01 13.10 -3.65
C TYR A 11 -7.22 14.33 -3.20
N PRO A 12 -7.41 15.47 -3.87
CA PRO A 12 -6.74 16.70 -3.47
C PRO A 12 -6.96 17.02 -1.98
N GLY A 13 -5.87 17.36 -1.27
CA GLY A 13 -5.93 17.71 0.14
C GLY A 13 -5.90 16.52 1.10
N ARG A 14 -5.86 15.27 0.60
CA ARG A 14 -5.91 14.08 1.47
C ARG A 14 -4.60 13.29 1.53
N MET A 15 -3.53 13.76 0.87
CA MET A 15 -2.23 13.07 0.91
C MET A 15 -1.64 13.03 2.32
N GLU A 16 -1.75 14.10 3.09
CA GLU A 16 -1.25 14.13 4.45
C GLU A 16 -1.96 13.10 5.33
N ALA A 17 -3.28 13.00 5.21
CA ALA A 17 -4.07 11.99 5.94
C ALA A 17 -3.67 10.56 5.54
N LEU A 18 -3.42 10.33 4.25
CA LEU A 18 -2.98 9.02 3.76
C LEU A 18 -1.59 8.66 4.30
N ASN A 19 -0.64 9.59 4.25
CA ASN A 19 0.71 9.38 4.77
C ASN A 19 0.68 9.13 6.28
N GLU A 20 -0.15 9.84 7.02
CA GLU A 20 -0.32 9.61 8.45
C GLU A 20 -0.90 8.24 8.72
N ARG A 21 -1.91 7.82 7.97
CA ARG A 21 -2.50 6.48 8.12
C ARG A 21 -1.47 5.39 7.86
N PHE A 22 -0.66 5.51 6.80
CA PHE A 22 0.39 4.53 6.52
C PHE A 22 1.41 4.49 7.64
N SER A 23 1.95 5.63 8.05
CA SER A 23 3.04 5.67 9.04
C SER A 23 2.60 5.22 10.43
N LYS A 24 1.38 5.54 10.84
CA LYS A 24 0.91 5.26 12.20
C LYS A 24 0.06 4.00 12.34
N ILE A 25 -0.60 3.56 11.27
CA ILE A 25 -1.58 2.49 11.34
C ILE A 25 -1.24 1.36 10.36
N THR A 26 -1.24 1.63 9.05
CA THR A 26 -1.15 0.59 8.03
C THR A 26 0.12 -0.26 8.17
N LEU A 27 1.28 0.36 8.41
CA LEU A 27 2.53 -0.37 8.56
C LEU A 27 2.52 -1.35 9.72
N LYS A 28 1.81 -1.03 10.80
CA LYS A 28 1.67 -1.95 11.94
C LYS A 28 0.87 -3.20 11.54
N TYR A 29 -0.19 -3.02 10.75
CA TYR A 29 -0.99 -4.15 10.26
C TYR A 29 -0.26 -4.94 9.19
N PHE A 30 0.54 -4.29 8.35
CA PHE A 30 1.41 -4.99 7.41
C PHE A 30 2.39 -5.89 8.16
N GLU A 31 3.04 -5.38 9.19
CA GLU A 31 3.95 -6.16 10.02
C GLU A 31 3.24 -7.33 10.70
N LYS A 32 2.07 -7.07 11.28
CA LYS A 32 1.26 -8.11 11.93
C LYS A 32 0.97 -9.29 11.01
N HIS A 33 0.68 -9.03 9.74
CA HIS A 33 0.31 -10.05 8.77
C HIS A 33 1.47 -10.56 7.90
N GLY A 34 2.69 -10.09 8.17
CA GLY A 34 3.87 -10.57 7.44
C GLY A 34 3.97 -10.02 6.03
N ILE A 35 3.42 -8.84 5.76
CA ILE A 35 3.56 -8.15 4.48
C ILE A 35 4.87 -7.36 4.48
N ASN A 36 5.78 -7.71 3.56
CA ASN A 36 7.10 -7.10 3.48
C ASN A 36 7.05 -5.86 2.59
N VAL A 37 7.48 -4.72 3.15
CA VAL A 37 7.55 -3.45 2.43
C VAL A 37 8.94 -3.26 1.85
N VAL A 38 9.02 -2.94 0.54
CA VAL A 38 10.27 -2.55 -0.10
C VAL A 38 10.49 -1.04 0.07
N GLY A 39 9.47 -0.24 -0.18
CA GLY A 39 9.57 1.20 0.02
C GLY A 39 8.33 1.95 -0.40
N PHE A 40 8.28 3.22 -0.04
CA PHE A 40 7.22 4.18 -0.37
C PHE A 40 7.85 5.42 -0.99
N TRP A 41 7.22 5.98 -2.01
CA TRP A 41 7.72 7.16 -2.71
C TRP A 41 6.59 8.10 -3.10
N THR A 42 6.91 9.39 -3.11
CA THR A 42 6.14 10.39 -3.85
C THR A 42 7.06 10.99 -4.90
N ALA A 43 6.49 11.44 -6.02
CA ALA A 43 7.31 12.00 -7.08
C ALA A 43 7.83 13.40 -6.73
N VAL A 44 9.13 13.61 -6.85
CA VAL A 44 9.72 14.96 -6.80
C VAL A 44 9.35 15.74 -8.05
N VAL A 45 9.38 15.03 -9.20
CA VAL A 45 8.88 15.53 -10.49
C VAL A 45 8.00 14.43 -11.06
N GLY A 46 6.76 14.74 -11.39
CA GLY A 46 5.82 13.76 -11.94
C GLY A 46 4.38 14.12 -11.61
N THR A 47 3.51 13.11 -11.61
CA THR A 47 2.09 13.30 -11.33
C THR A 47 1.87 13.69 -9.87
N THR A 48 1.09 14.74 -9.65
CA THR A 48 0.74 15.18 -8.29
C THR A 48 -0.27 14.25 -7.63
N ASN A 49 -0.26 14.24 -6.30
CA ASN A 49 -1.22 13.47 -5.48
C ASN A 49 -1.21 11.97 -5.75
N VAL A 50 -0.02 11.41 -6.00
CA VAL A 50 0.14 9.97 -6.16
C VAL A 50 1.16 9.46 -5.14
N LEU A 51 0.79 8.41 -4.43
CA LEU A 51 1.70 7.66 -3.56
C LEU A 51 2.05 6.36 -4.26
N TYR A 52 3.34 6.09 -4.38
CA TYR A 52 3.87 4.87 -4.99
C TYR A 52 4.47 4.00 -3.91
N TYR A 53 4.22 2.71 -3.93
CA TYR A 53 4.92 1.82 -3.03
C TYR A 53 5.05 0.41 -3.60
N MET A 54 5.97 -0.34 -3.04
CA MET A 54 6.29 -1.69 -3.47
C MET A 54 6.32 -2.63 -2.29
N LEU A 55 5.67 -3.78 -2.46
CA LEU A 55 5.64 -4.88 -1.52
C LEU A 55 6.36 -6.09 -2.12
N ALA A 56 6.89 -6.97 -1.28
CA ALA A 56 7.58 -8.18 -1.72
C ALA A 56 6.88 -9.42 -1.15
N TYR A 57 6.76 -10.46 -1.97
CA TYR A 57 6.16 -11.74 -1.58
C TYR A 57 7.00 -12.88 -2.12
N GLU A 58 6.91 -14.05 -1.48
CA GLU A 58 7.57 -15.25 -1.97
C GLU A 58 6.98 -15.72 -3.30
N ASP A 59 5.63 -15.71 -3.39
CA ASP A 59 4.87 -16.10 -4.56
C ASP A 59 3.44 -15.55 -4.46
N LEU A 60 2.60 -15.84 -5.46
CA LEU A 60 1.20 -15.38 -5.47
C LEU A 60 0.36 -15.99 -4.35
N ALA A 61 0.61 -17.24 -3.98
CA ALA A 61 -0.13 -17.88 -2.89
C ALA A 61 0.17 -17.20 -1.56
N HIS A 62 1.43 -16.85 -1.31
CA HIS A 62 1.84 -16.07 -0.14
C HIS A 62 1.14 -14.72 -0.13
N ARG A 63 1.18 -14.01 -1.26
CA ARG A 63 0.50 -12.72 -1.40
C ARG A 63 -0.98 -12.81 -1.04
N ASP A 64 -1.69 -13.76 -1.65
CA ASP A 64 -3.13 -13.88 -1.44
C ASP A 64 -3.47 -14.20 0.01
N ARG A 65 -2.68 -15.05 0.66
CA ARG A 65 -2.88 -15.40 2.05
C ARG A 65 -2.72 -14.18 2.98
N VAL A 66 -1.59 -13.49 2.86
CA VAL A 66 -1.29 -12.38 3.79
C VAL A 66 -2.09 -11.13 3.49
N TRP A 67 -2.36 -10.85 2.21
CA TRP A 67 -3.17 -9.71 1.81
C TRP A 67 -4.64 -9.88 2.24
N ASN A 68 -5.20 -11.08 2.05
CA ASN A 68 -6.56 -11.36 2.50
C ASN A 68 -6.68 -11.27 4.02
N ALA A 69 -5.69 -11.78 4.75
CA ALA A 69 -5.67 -11.67 6.21
C ALA A 69 -5.62 -10.20 6.67
N PHE A 70 -4.80 -9.40 6.01
CA PHE A 70 -4.69 -7.97 6.30
C PHE A 70 -6.00 -7.23 5.97
N SER A 71 -6.52 -7.39 4.76
CA SER A 71 -7.65 -6.60 4.27
C SER A 71 -8.95 -6.91 5.02
N THR A 72 -9.06 -8.08 5.63
CA THR A 72 -10.23 -8.50 6.41
C THR A 72 -10.02 -8.39 7.93
N ASP A 73 -8.85 -7.95 8.38
CA ASP A 73 -8.59 -7.75 9.80
C ASP A 73 -9.54 -6.68 10.36
N PRO A 74 -10.39 -7.03 11.34
CA PRO A 74 -11.38 -6.09 11.87
C PRO A 74 -10.76 -4.81 12.43
N GLY A 75 -9.58 -4.90 13.03
CA GLY A 75 -8.86 -3.73 13.54
C GLY A 75 -8.45 -2.78 12.43
N TRP A 76 -7.92 -3.34 11.33
CA TRP A 76 -7.57 -2.55 10.15
C TRP A 76 -8.79 -1.90 9.51
N VAL A 77 -9.87 -2.68 9.29
CA VAL A 77 -11.10 -2.17 8.69
C VAL A 77 -11.68 -1.02 9.50
N LYS A 78 -11.70 -1.16 10.83
CA LYS A 78 -12.16 -0.10 11.73
C LYS A 78 -11.29 1.15 11.62
N ALA A 79 -9.98 1.00 11.68
CA ALA A 79 -9.05 2.13 11.60
C ALA A 79 -9.14 2.85 10.26
N ARG A 80 -9.24 2.11 9.17
CA ARG A 80 -9.44 2.68 7.84
C ARG A 80 -10.73 3.49 7.76
N THR A 81 -11.83 2.93 8.24
CA THR A 81 -13.14 3.59 8.25
C THR A 81 -13.09 4.89 9.06
N GLU A 82 -12.47 4.86 10.25
CA GLU A 82 -12.34 6.04 11.10
C GLU A 82 -11.51 7.13 10.44
N THR A 83 -10.39 6.77 9.77
CA THR A 83 -9.55 7.75 9.09
C THR A 83 -10.26 8.39 7.90
N GLU A 84 -11.02 7.61 7.14
CA GLU A 84 -11.82 8.13 6.03
C GLU A 84 -12.92 9.05 6.54
N HIS A 85 -13.59 8.67 7.63
CA HIS A 85 -14.65 9.50 8.23
C HIS A 85 -14.10 10.87 8.67
N ARG A 86 -12.94 10.87 9.37
CA ARG A 86 -12.31 12.12 9.80
C ARG A 86 -11.86 12.99 8.63
N ALA A 87 -11.45 12.39 7.53
CA ALA A 87 -11.01 13.11 6.33
C ALA A 87 -12.16 13.62 5.45
N GLY A 88 -13.40 13.22 5.74
CA GLY A 88 -14.56 13.60 4.97
C GLY A 88 -14.91 12.66 3.83
N GLY A 89 -14.29 11.48 3.76
CA GLY A 89 -14.55 10.45 2.75
C GLY A 89 -13.32 9.64 2.40
N PRO A 90 -13.37 8.85 1.33
CA PRO A 90 -12.25 8.05 0.86
C PRO A 90 -11.01 8.90 0.63
N LEU A 91 -9.82 8.36 0.94
CA LEU A 91 -8.56 9.06 0.71
C LEU A 91 -8.08 8.90 -0.73
N THR A 92 -8.39 7.75 -1.34
CA THR A 92 -7.95 7.46 -2.70
C THR A 92 -9.11 7.47 -3.68
N GLU A 93 -8.86 8.07 -4.84
CA GLU A 93 -9.80 8.07 -5.97
C GLU A 93 -9.72 6.75 -6.71
N ARG A 94 -8.49 6.23 -6.88
CA ARG A 94 -8.25 5.01 -7.64
C ARG A 94 -6.93 4.39 -7.21
N ILE A 95 -6.84 3.07 -7.32
CA ILE A 95 -5.62 2.31 -7.05
C ILE A 95 -5.27 1.53 -8.31
N VAL A 96 -4.02 1.63 -8.72
CA VAL A 96 -3.45 0.84 -9.82
C VAL A 96 -2.36 -0.03 -9.22
N ASN A 97 -2.34 -1.32 -9.59
CA ASN A 97 -1.31 -2.23 -9.12
C ASN A 97 -0.88 -3.19 -10.21
N MET A 98 0.33 -3.71 -10.06
CA MET A 98 0.87 -4.73 -10.94
C MET A 98 1.77 -5.67 -10.14
N ILE A 99 1.79 -6.94 -10.54
CA ILE A 99 2.69 -7.93 -9.97
C ILE A 99 3.88 -8.09 -10.93
N LEU A 100 5.08 -7.94 -10.40
CA LEU A 100 6.31 -7.94 -11.17
C LEU A 100 7.17 -9.14 -10.79
N LYS A 101 7.67 -9.82 -11.80
CA LYS A 101 8.67 -10.88 -11.63
C LYS A 101 10.01 -10.36 -12.10
N PRO A 102 11.07 -10.44 -11.27
CA PRO A 102 12.38 -9.98 -11.70
C PRO A 102 12.88 -10.75 -12.92
N THR A 103 13.55 -10.06 -13.82
CA THR A 103 14.27 -10.67 -14.92
C THR A 103 15.55 -11.34 -14.38
N ASP A 104 16.15 -12.24 -15.17
CA ASP A 104 17.38 -12.93 -14.77
C ASP A 104 18.54 -11.97 -14.50
N TYR A 105 18.55 -10.84 -15.18
CA TYR A 105 19.61 -9.83 -15.05
C TYR A 105 19.25 -8.71 -14.06
N SER A 106 18.11 -8.78 -13.38
CA SER A 106 17.75 -7.77 -12.39
C SER A 106 18.66 -7.87 -11.18
N PRO A 107 19.24 -6.75 -10.71
CA PRO A 107 20.00 -6.77 -9.45
C PRO A 107 19.11 -7.04 -8.24
N MET A 108 17.82 -6.69 -8.31
CA MET A 108 16.84 -6.98 -7.28
C MET A 108 16.04 -8.22 -7.67
N LYS A 109 16.08 -9.24 -6.82
CA LYS A 109 15.41 -10.52 -7.10
C LYS A 109 14.49 -11.00 -5.97
#